data_7ecdcdbb0039b30f8f25369abd7bc728
#
_entry.id   7ecdcdbb0039b30f8f25369abd7bc728
#
_cell.length_a   1.000
_cell.length_b   1.000
_cell.length_c   1.000
_cell.angle_alpha   90.00
_cell.angle_beta   90.00
_cell.angle_gamma   90.00
#
_symmetry.space_group_name_H-M   'P 1'
#
loop_
_entity.id
_entity.type
_entity.pdbx_description
1 polymer ?
#
loop_
_entity_poly.entity_id
_entity_poly.type
_entity_poly.pdbx_seq_one_letter_code
_entity_poly.pdbx_strand_id
1 'polypeptide(L)'
;MFGSRIGKKFTYKAGLRGEMSRVTLDSRHDNISQTDYTFFLAPSLSGIYDIADGHELSLAVSRRIGRPTYPQLNPYMSMIDATTYEKGNMHLQPEKATKLDLGYSLSRGSFNLFLNGYVNHTSDYISQITAIDSQRLITTYVNAASDLKSGVDFTLRVNPVKWMNVSLAANTYYVSTSGEYEGAEISNKGVTNNSNVLFDFLPWKGGDIQCQYFVSTPQYFPQLTTSLTHQMNVGFKQRFLKGAMTASILLTDVFKTAKWEVSSHNNIFDLTNISRNKSRMLWFGFSYNFNSFKQKADQKTESDRSLIRLGL
;
A
#
# COMPACT_ATOMS: atom_id res chain seq x y z
N MET A 1 -1.53 17.90 19.58
CA MET A 1 -2.77 17.61 18.82
C MET A 1 -3.95 18.12 19.64
N PHE A 2 -4.82 18.87 19.03
CA PHE A 2 -6.06 19.40 19.64
C PHE A 2 -7.24 18.93 18.80
N GLY A 3 -8.35 18.55 19.44
CA GLY A 3 -9.56 18.16 18.74
C GLY A 3 -10.78 18.35 19.60
N SER A 4 -11.91 18.66 18.98
CA SER A 4 -13.17 18.89 19.64
C SER A 4 -14.33 18.53 18.72
N ARG A 5 -15.52 18.47 19.31
CA ARG A 5 -16.79 18.27 18.60
C ARG A 5 -17.63 19.53 18.71
N ILE A 6 -18.09 20.04 17.57
CA ILE A 6 -18.98 21.20 17.49
C ILE A 6 -20.39 20.68 17.23
N GLY A 7 -21.26 20.89 18.19
CA GLY A 7 -22.61 20.35 18.16
C GLY A 7 -22.61 18.80 18.15
N LYS A 8 -23.59 18.21 17.43
CA LYS A 8 -23.72 16.75 17.34
C LYS A 8 -23.13 16.15 16.08
N LYS A 9 -22.77 16.98 15.11
CA LYS A 9 -22.48 16.54 13.74
C LYS A 9 -21.05 16.76 13.28
N PHE A 10 -20.30 17.68 13.86
CA PHE A 10 -18.97 18.01 13.35
C PHE A 10 -17.88 17.72 14.36
N THR A 11 -16.93 16.89 13.98
CA THR A 11 -15.72 16.57 14.76
C THR A 11 -14.50 17.04 14.00
N TYR A 12 -13.59 17.75 14.65
CA TYR A 12 -12.34 18.16 14.01
C TYR A 12 -11.13 17.84 14.87
N LYS A 13 -9.98 17.70 14.21
CA LYS A 13 -8.68 17.53 14.85
C LYS A 13 -7.66 18.39 14.11
N ALA A 14 -6.85 19.11 14.86
CA ALA A 14 -5.70 19.86 14.35
C ALA A 14 -4.45 19.46 15.12
N GLY A 15 -3.37 19.31 14.43
CA GLY A 15 -2.08 18.91 15.00
C GLY A 15 -0.92 19.61 14.32
N LEU A 16 0.09 19.90 15.11
CA LEU A 16 1.40 20.33 14.63
C LEU A 16 2.45 19.47 15.32
N ARG A 17 3.32 18.85 14.54
CA ARG A 17 4.44 18.05 15.01
C ARG A 17 5.74 18.64 14.46
N GLY A 18 6.67 18.96 15.33
CA GLY A 18 8.04 19.27 14.96
C GLY A 18 8.91 18.01 15.09
N GLU A 19 9.68 17.71 14.08
CA GLU A 19 10.63 16.61 14.10
C GLU A 19 12.04 17.15 13.86
N MET A 20 12.98 16.74 14.70
CA MET A 20 14.40 16.96 14.49
C MET A 20 15.10 15.61 14.45
N SER A 21 15.92 15.40 13.45
CA SER A 21 16.74 14.19 13.34
C SER A 21 18.17 14.51 12.97
N ARG A 22 19.08 13.68 13.46
CA ARG A 22 20.48 13.64 13.09
C ARG A 22 20.77 12.26 12.53
N VAL A 23 21.31 12.21 11.33
CA VAL A 23 21.77 10.96 10.70
C VAL A 23 23.29 11.10 10.54
N THR A 24 24.04 10.15 11.09
CA THR A 24 25.50 10.08 10.92
C THR A 24 25.82 8.80 10.16
N LEU A 25 26.49 8.95 9.05
CA LEU A 25 27.04 7.85 8.25
C LEU A 25 28.56 7.86 8.45
N ASP A 26 29.08 6.77 8.98
CA ASP A 26 30.50 6.61 9.27
C ASP A 26 31.02 5.33 8.61
N SER A 27 31.94 5.49 7.66
CA SER A 27 32.62 4.39 6.98
C SER A 27 34.11 4.44 7.29
N ARG A 28 34.55 3.52 8.11
CA ARG A 28 35.98 3.43 8.49
C ARG A 28 36.87 2.96 7.34
N HIS A 29 36.30 2.21 6.38
CA HIS A 29 37.07 1.69 5.25
C HIS A 29 37.42 2.80 4.25
N ASP A 30 36.48 3.69 3.96
CA ASP A 30 36.66 4.77 2.98
C ASP A 30 36.97 6.11 3.61
N ASN A 31 37.15 6.14 4.94
CA ASN A 31 37.39 7.35 5.73
C ASN A 31 36.33 8.44 5.49
N ILE A 32 35.08 8.02 5.30
CA ILE A 32 33.92 8.89 5.06
C ILE A 32 33.16 9.04 6.35
N SER A 33 32.95 10.27 6.78
CA SER A 33 32.05 10.61 7.88
C SER A 33 31.16 11.78 7.45
N GLN A 34 29.85 11.54 7.39
CA GLN A 34 28.86 12.55 7.05
C GLN A 34 27.78 12.61 8.13
N THR A 35 27.42 13.82 8.52
CA THR A 35 26.33 14.05 9.48
C THR A 35 25.34 15.06 8.90
N ASP A 36 24.09 14.64 8.78
CA ASP A 36 22.99 15.47 8.30
C ASP A 36 21.98 15.76 9.42
N TYR A 37 21.55 17.00 9.50
CA TYR A 37 20.50 17.46 10.42
C TYR A 37 19.27 17.82 9.62
N THR A 38 18.14 17.31 10.03
CA THR A 38 16.85 17.64 9.42
C THR A 38 15.88 18.16 10.47
N PHE A 39 15.28 19.31 10.19
CA PHE A 39 14.13 19.82 10.92
C PHE A 39 12.92 19.86 10.01
N PHE A 40 11.79 19.34 10.50
CA PHE A 40 10.56 19.26 9.71
C PHE A 40 9.34 19.57 10.56
N LEU A 41 8.43 20.40 10.01
CA LEU A 41 7.11 20.67 10.58
C LEU A 41 6.05 19.89 9.82
N ALA A 42 5.29 19.09 10.56
CA ALA A 42 4.22 18.24 10.07
C ALA A 42 2.85 18.73 10.60
N PRO A 43 2.22 19.70 9.94
CA PRO A 43 0.86 20.08 10.23
C PRO A 43 -0.12 18.99 9.80
N SER A 44 -1.22 18.85 10.53
CA SER A 44 -2.34 17.99 10.18
C SER A 44 -3.67 18.63 10.59
N LEU A 45 -4.66 18.55 9.72
CA LEU A 45 -6.03 18.99 9.96
C LEU A 45 -6.97 17.92 9.43
N SER A 46 -7.97 17.56 10.21
CA SER A 46 -9.03 16.67 9.75
C SER A 46 -10.38 17.10 10.33
N GLY A 47 -11.43 16.89 9.56
CA GLY A 47 -12.81 17.12 9.95
C GLY A 47 -13.70 15.98 9.49
N ILE A 48 -14.66 15.60 10.31
CA ILE A 48 -15.71 14.62 10.00
C ILE A 48 -17.05 15.31 10.24
N TYR A 49 -17.93 15.21 9.28
CA TYR A 49 -19.28 15.74 9.33
C TYR A 49 -20.31 14.61 9.18
N ASP A 50 -21.10 14.38 10.22
CA ASP A 50 -22.22 13.43 10.22
C ASP A 50 -23.41 14.08 9.47
N ILE A 51 -23.58 13.73 8.18
CA ILE A 51 -24.65 14.29 7.33
C ILE A 51 -26.01 13.80 7.83
N ALA A 52 -26.13 12.47 7.96
CA ALA A 52 -27.31 11.74 8.43
C ALA A 52 -26.87 10.44 9.09
N ASP A 53 -27.83 9.68 9.61
CA ASP A 53 -27.55 8.37 10.21
C ASP A 53 -26.89 7.42 9.19
N GLY A 54 -25.68 6.97 9.54
CA GLY A 54 -24.84 6.13 8.68
C GLY A 54 -24.14 6.87 7.52
N HIS A 55 -24.25 8.19 7.39
CA HIS A 55 -23.62 8.99 6.34
C HIS A 55 -22.61 9.97 6.90
N GLU A 56 -21.35 9.80 6.57
CA GLU A 56 -20.27 10.67 7.05
C GLU A 56 -19.47 11.23 5.86
N LEU A 57 -19.11 12.50 5.96
CA LEU A 57 -18.17 13.18 5.07
C LEU A 57 -16.90 13.49 5.86
N SER A 58 -15.75 13.23 5.31
CA SER A 58 -14.46 13.52 5.93
C SER A 58 -13.57 14.33 5.01
N LEU A 59 -12.81 15.25 5.60
CA LEU A 59 -11.77 16.01 4.91
C LEU A 59 -10.51 15.94 5.77
N ALA A 60 -9.37 15.64 5.16
CA ALA A 60 -8.10 15.62 5.86
C ALA A 60 -6.97 16.18 5.00
N VAL A 61 -6.10 16.98 5.65
CA VAL A 61 -4.85 17.47 5.08
C VAL A 61 -3.74 17.11 6.05
N SER A 62 -2.66 16.54 5.53
CA SER A 62 -1.51 16.20 6.35
C SER A 62 -0.21 16.37 5.57
N ARG A 63 0.85 16.73 6.30
CA ARG A 63 2.21 16.75 5.77
C ARG A 63 3.08 15.77 6.56
N ARG A 64 3.89 14.99 5.85
CA ARG A 64 4.74 13.93 6.43
C ARG A 64 6.14 13.98 5.85
N ILE A 65 7.10 13.46 6.60
CA ILE A 65 8.48 13.28 6.15
C ILE A 65 8.77 11.78 6.04
N GLY A 66 9.34 11.37 4.90
CA GLY A 66 9.88 10.03 4.67
C GLY A 66 11.40 10.08 4.68
N ARG A 67 12.05 9.33 5.56
CA ARG A 67 13.51 9.31 5.65
C ARG A 67 14.07 8.18 4.79
N PRO A 68 15.23 8.40 4.14
CA PRO A 68 15.95 7.33 3.46
C PRO A 68 16.21 6.16 4.42
N THR A 69 16.10 4.96 3.91
CA THR A 69 16.43 3.73 4.65
C THR A 69 17.93 3.47 4.61
N TYR A 70 18.43 2.64 5.53
CA TYR A 70 19.85 2.28 5.55
C TYR A 70 20.36 1.70 4.20
N PRO A 71 19.67 0.78 3.52
CA PRO A 71 20.11 0.30 2.21
C PRO A 71 20.19 1.41 1.15
N GLN A 72 19.26 2.39 1.19
CA GLN A 72 19.30 3.53 0.26
C GLN A 72 20.49 4.46 0.49
N LEU A 73 20.98 4.54 1.73
CA LEU A 73 22.12 5.37 2.10
C LEU A 73 23.47 4.65 2.00
N ASN A 74 23.48 3.31 1.97
CA ASN A 74 24.69 2.50 2.01
C ASN A 74 25.53 2.69 0.73
N PRO A 75 26.73 3.30 0.80
CA PRO A 75 27.56 3.62 -0.37
C PRO A 75 28.26 2.40 -0.96
N TYR A 76 28.22 1.26 -0.29
CA TYR A 76 28.90 0.06 -0.76
C TYR A 76 28.16 -0.60 -1.92
N MET A 77 28.97 -0.95 -2.93
CA MET A 77 28.44 -1.65 -4.10
C MET A 77 28.17 -3.12 -3.76
N SER A 78 26.94 -3.56 -3.98
CA SER A 78 26.47 -4.94 -3.80
C SER A 78 26.20 -5.56 -5.16
N MET A 79 26.72 -6.74 -5.43
CA MET A 79 26.47 -7.47 -6.67
C MET A 79 25.13 -8.19 -6.58
N ILE A 80 24.21 -7.89 -7.49
CA ILE A 80 22.92 -8.57 -7.64
C ILE A 80 23.08 -9.79 -8.56
N ASP A 81 23.75 -9.59 -9.70
CA ASP A 81 24.11 -10.64 -10.65
C ASP A 81 25.43 -10.27 -11.36
N ALA A 82 25.82 -11.06 -12.38
CA ALA A 82 27.10 -10.89 -13.08
C ALA A 82 27.29 -9.51 -13.73
N THR A 83 26.21 -8.81 -14.05
CA THR A 83 26.22 -7.53 -14.78
C THR A 83 25.56 -6.39 -13.99
N THR A 84 24.80 -6.71 -12.94
CA THR A 84 23.99 -5.75 -12.20
C THR A 84 24.49 -5.55 -10.77
N TYR A 85 24.68 -4.32 -10.39
CA TYR A 85 25.12 -3.91 -9.07
C TYR A 85 24.11 -2.92 -8.47
N GLU A 86 24.03 -2.90 -7.15
CA GLU A 86 23.28 -1.91 -6.39
C GLU A 86 24.22 -1.11 -5.47
N LYS A 87 23.99 0.18 -5.39
CA LYS A 87 24.74 1.10 -4.54
C LYS A 87 23.79 2.16 -3.99
N GLY A 88 23.75 2.37 -2.69
CA GLY A 88 23.03 3.48 -2.09
C GLY A 88 23.71 4.83 -2.32
N ASN A 89 23.04 5.91 -1.93
CA ASN A 89 23.49 7.28 -2.05
C ASN A 89 23.44 7.97 -0.68
N MET A 90 24.58 8.33 -0.13
CA MET A 90 24.69 8.97 1.18
C MET A 90 24.08 10.39 1.21
N HIS A 91 23.93 11.03 0.06
CA HIS A 91 23.47 12.42 -0.06
C HIS A 91 21.95 12.55 -0.18
N LEU A 92 21.20 11.45 -0.01
CA LEU A 92 19.75 11.49 -0.06
C LEU A 92 19.15 12.37 1.03
N GLN A 93 18.28 13.27 0.60
CA GLN A 93 17.45 14.08 1.48
C GLN A 93 16.11 13.37 1.79
N PRO A 94 15.51 13.63 2.95
CA PRO A 94 14.19 13.10 3.26
C PRO A 94 13.11 13.62 2.31
N GLU A 95 12.22 12.75 1.89
CA GLU A 95 11.02 13.08 1.14
C GLU A 95 10.01 13.88 1.98
N LYS A 96 9.26 14.76 1.34
CA LYS A 96 8.22 15.57 1.97
C LYS A 96 6.89 15.36 1.25
N ALA A 97 5.99 14.59 1.85
CA ALA A 97 4.69 14.30 1.28
C ALA A 97 3.60 15.20 1.88
N THR A 98 2.77 15.78 1.01
CA THR A 98 1.56 16.50 1.39
C THR A 98 0.36 15.79 0.79
N LYS A 99 -0.58 15.39 1.63
CA LYS A 99 -1.77 14.64 1.23
C LYS A 99 -3.04 15.39 1.58
N LEU A 100 -3.98 15.45 0.64
CA LEU A 100 -5.35 15.89 0.79
C LEU A 100 -6.27 14.69 0.53
N ASP A 101 -7.20 14.43 1.43
CA ASP A 101 -8.22 13.38 1.34
C ASP A 101 -9.61 13.98 1.51
N LEU A 102 -10.55 13.55 0.66
CA LEU A 102 -11.98 13.82 0.79
C LEU A 102 -12.74 12.51 0.76
N GLY A 103 -13.23 12.09 1.92
CA GLY A 103 -13.89 10.80 2.10
C GLY A 103 -15.40 10.95 2.28
N TYR A 104 -16.13 9.98 1.77
CA TYR A 104 -17.54 9.76 2.06
C TYR A 104 -17.74 8.30 2.48
N SER A 105 -18.42 8.08 3.60
CA SER A 105 -18.80 6.76 4.05
C SER A 105 -20.31 6.64 4.21
N LEU A 106 -20.82 5.49 3.82
CA LEU A 106 -22.21 5.07 4.03
C LEU A 106 -22.22 3.70 4.69
N SER A 107 -22.81 3.62 5.88
CA SER A 107 -22.97 2.37 6.61
C SER A 107 -24.43 2.19 7.00
N ARG A 108 -25.12 1.24 6.35
CA ARG A 108 -26.53 0.98 6.60
C ARG A 108 -26.81 -0.53 6.56
N GLY A 109 -27.03 -1.12 7.72
CA GLY A 109 -27.26 -2.55 7.85
C GLY A 109 -26.09 -3.37 7.31
N SER A 110 -26.35 -4.18 6.28
CA SER A 110 -25.34 -5.00 5.61
C SER A 110 -24.64 -4.31 4.43
N PHE A 111 -24.91 -3.03 4.20
CA PHE A 111 -24.30 -2.25 3.14
C PHE A 111 -23.31 -1.26 3.74
N ASN A 112 -22.02 -1.35 3.34
CA ASN A 112 -20.99 -0.42 3.71
C ASN A 112 -20.25 0.03 2.45
N LEU A 113 -20.25 1.34 2.21
CA LEU A 113 -19.56 1.98 1.12
C LEU A 113 -18.59 3.01 1.67
N PHE A 114 -17.38 3.03 1.14
CA PHE A 114 -16.40 4.07 1.37
C PHE A 114 -15.83 4.54 0.03
N LEU A 115 -15.86 5.85 -0.16
CA LEU A 115 -15.25 6.56 -1.29
C LEU A 115 -14.26 7.58 -0.74
N ASN A 116 -13.06 7.63 -1.27
CA ASN A 116 -12.07 8.62 -0.89
C ASN A 116 -11.35 9.16 -2.13
N GLY A 117 -11.60 10.42 -2.46
CA GLY A 117 -10.80 11.14 -3.44
C GLY A 117 -9.54 11.69 -2.76
N TYR A 118 -8.38 11.56 -3.39
CA TYR A 118 -7.14 12.05 -2.81
C TYR A 118 -6.19 12.67 -3.82
N VAL A 119 -5.37 13.57 -3.29
CA VAL A 119 -4.18 14.10 -3.98
C VAL A 119 -3.00 13.97 -3.03
N ASN A 120 -1.93 13.35 -3.48
CA ASN A 120 -0.68 13.22 -2.75
C ASN A 120 0.46 13.76 -3.60
N HIS A 121 1.14 14.78 -3.11
CA HIS A 121 2.33 15.37 -3.72
C HIS A 121 3.54 15.13 -2.83
N THR A 122 4.59 14.50 -3.38
CA THR A 122 5.84 14.24 -2.69
C THR A 122 6.96 15.02 -3.39
N SER A 123 7.59 15.94 -2.67
CA SER A 123 8.82 16.61 -3.11
C SER A 123 10.04 15.87 -2.55
N ASP A 124 11.18 16.05 -3.21
CA ASP A 124 12.42 15.34 -2.92
C ASP A 124 12.24 13.82 -2.97
N TYR A 125 11.35 13.35 -3.87
CA TYR A 125 10.98 11.93 -4.00
C TYR A 125 12.22 11.08 -4.26
N ILE A 126 12.44 10.06 -3.43
CA ILE A 126 13.57 9.15 -3.57
C ILE A 126 13.24 8.10 -4.62
N SER A 127 13.88 8.23 -5.77
CA SER A 127 13.71 7.31 -6.89
C SER A 127 14.88 6.37 -6.99
N GLN A 128 14.59 5.11 -7.27
CA GLN A 128 15.56 4.15 -7.75
C GLN A 128 15.79 4.39 -9.23
N ILE A 129 17.04 4.54 -9.62
CA ILE A 129 17.45 4.69 -11.00
C ILE A 129 18.50 3.66 -11.35
N THR A 130 18.59 3.31 -12.63
CA THR A 130 19.63 2.44 -13.17
C THR A 130 20.40 3.21 -14.23
N ALA A 131 21.72 3.23 -14.10
CA ALA A 131 22.65 3.81 -15.05
C ALA A 131 23.62 2.73 -15.56
N ILE A 132 24.24 3.01 -16.71
CA ILE A 132 25.30 2.15 -17.27
C ILE A 132 26.65 2.77 -16.92
N ASP A 133 27.49 2.02 -16.24
CA ASP A 133 28.89 2.36 -16.00
C ASP A 133 29.77 1.22 -16.49
N SER A 134 30.62 1.51 -17.50
CA SER A 134 31.65 0.59 -17.99
C SER A 134 31.13 -0.84 -18.28
N GLN A 135 29.97 -0.98 -18.94
CA GLN A 135 29.29 -2.26 -19.26
C GLN A 135 28.58 -2.92 -18.06
N ARG A 136 28.41 -2.22 -16.95
CA ARG A 136 27.66 -2.68 -15.78
C ARG A 136 26.40 -1.84 -15.61
N LEU A 137 25.33 -2.48 -15.17
CA LEU A 137 24.13 -1.80 -14.71
C LEU A 137 24.30 -1.48 -13.24
N ILE A 138 24.30 -0.20 -12.92
CA ILE A 138 24.37 0.26 -11.53
C ILE A 138 23.02 0.85 -11.14
N THR A 139 22.38 0.22 -10.22
CA THR A 139 21.14 0.71 -9.59
C THR A 139 21.48 1.55 -8.38
N THR A 140 20.98 2.77 -8.32
CA THR A 140 21.21 3.70 -7.21
C THR A 140 19.94 4.48 -6.86
N TYR A 141 20.02 5.37 -5.88
CA TYR A 141 18.88 6.16 -5.41
C TYR A 141 19.20 7.66 -5.49
N VAL A 142 18.22 8.45 -5.89
CA VAL A 142 18.38 9.89 -6.06
C VAL A 142 17.10 10.64 -5.65
N ASN A 143 17.24 11.88 -5.17
CA ASN A 143 16.14 12.82 -4.98
C ASN A 143 15.90 13.62 -6.28
N ALA A 144 15.74 12.94 -7.39
CA ALA A 144 15.71 13.61 -8.69
C ALA A 144 14.28 13.94 -9.14
N ALA A 145 13.28 13.61 -8.36
CA ALA A 145 11.90 13.64 -8.82
C ALA A 145 10.94 14.25 -7.82
N SER A 146 9.87 14.84 -8.34
CA SER A 146 8.61 15.01 -7.62
C SER A 146 7.63 13.95 -8.06
N ASP A 147 6.80 13.48 -7.15
CA ASP A 147 5.76 12.48 -7.41
C ASP A 147 4.39 13.06 -7.06
N LEU A 148 3.48 13.06 -8.03
CA LEU A 148 2.10 13.46 -7.87
C LEU A 148 1.20 12.25 -8.11
N LYS A 149 0.41 11.88 -7.11
CA LYS A 149 -0.65 10.87 -7.24
C LYS A 149 -2.00 11.51 -6.94
N SER A 150 -2.95 11.38 -7.85
CA SER A 150 -4.33 11.80 -7.64
C SER A 150 -5.28 10.67 -8.03
N GLY A 151 -6.22 10.34 -7.16
CA GLY A 151 -7.03 9.17 -7.41
C GLY A 151 -8.24 9.03 -6.49
N VAL A 152 -8.87 7.87 -6.62
CA VAL A 152 -10.04 7.47 -5.86
C VAL A 152 -9.85 6.08 -5.28
N ASP A 153 -10.05 5.96 -3.97
CA ASP A 153 -10.25 4.69 -3.27
C ASP A 153 -11.74 4.38 -3.20
N PHE A 154 -12.10 3.19 -3.57
CA PHE A 154 -13.45 2.66 -3.47
C PHE A 154 -13.43 1.38 -2.63
N THR A 155 -14.27 1.31 -1.63
CA THR A 155 -14.51 0.06 -0.88
C THR A 155 -16.00 -0.16 -0.72
N LEU A 156 -16.47 -1.33 -1.13
CA LEU A 156 -17.84 -1.79 -0.97
C LEU A 156 -17.84 -3.12 -0.23
N ARG A 157 -18.66 -3.22 0.81
CA ARG A 157 -19.01 -4.49 1.45
C ARG A 157 -20.52 -4.59 1.52
N VAL A 158 -21.07 -5.66 1.00
CA VAL A 158 -22.51 -5.88 0.97
C VAL A 158 -22.85 -7.36 1.14
N ASN A 159 -23.89 -7.62 1.89
CA ASN A 159 -24.49 -8.95 2.01
C ASN A 159 -25.86 -8.90 1.33
N PRO A 160 -25.92 -9.07 0.00
CA PRO A 160 -27.18 -8.93 -0.75
C PRO A 160 -28.20 -9.99 -0.36
N VAL A 161 -27.72 -11.15 0.05
CA VAL A 161 -28.53 -12.26 0.58
C VAL A 161 -27.79 -12.94 1.73
N LYS A 162 -28.49 -13.72 2.56
CA LYS A 162 -27.92 -14.34 3.77
C LYS A 162 -26.78 -15.33 3.50
N TRP A 163 -26.68 -15.84 2.30
CA TRP A 163 -25.69 -16.85 1.91
C TRP A 163 -24.58 -16.27 1.03
N MET A 164 -24.52 -14.94 0.80
CA MET A 164 -23.50 -14.31 -0.04
C MET A 164 -22.99 -13.02 0.59
N ASN A 165 -21.66 -12.88 0.68
CA ASN A 165 -20.97 -11.65 1.01
C ASN A 165 -20.18 -11.24 -0.21
N VAL A 166 -20.18 -9.95 -0.51
CA VAL A 166 -19.38 -9.35 -1.58
C VAL A 166 -18.54 -8.24 -0.98
N SER A 167 -17.24 -8.31 -1.21
CA SER A 167 -16.31 -7.24 -0.87
C SER A 167 -15.52 -6.83 -2.11
N LEU A 168 -15.56 -5.53 -2.42
CA LEU A 168 -14.80 -4.93 -3.51
C LEU A 168 -13.94 -3.82 -2.92
N ALA A 169 -12.65 -3.85 -3.20
CA ALA A 169 -11.73 -2.74 -2.95
C ALA A 169 -11.04 -2.38 -4.25
N ALA A 170 -11.02 -1.11 -4.60
CA ALA A 170 -10.38 -0.60 -5.79
C ALA A 170 -9.69 0.73 -5.48
N ASN A 171 -8.46 0.88 -5.94
CA ASN A 171 -7.73 2.14 -5.94
C ASN A 171 -7.36 2.46 -7.38
N THR A 172 -7.89 3.56 -7.92
CA THR A 172 -7.57 4.04 -9.27
C THR A 172 -6.95 5.42 -9.15
N TYR A 173 -5.75 5.59 -9.69
CA TYR A 173 -5.05 6.86 -9.60
C TYR A 173 -4.23 7.16 -10.85
N TYR A 174 -4.12 8.42 -11.14
CA TYR A 174 -3.12 8.97 -12.03
C TYR A 174 -1.85 9.23 -11.23
N VAL A 175 -0.71 8.82 -11.77
CA VAL A 175 0.61 9.12 -11.25
C VAL A 175 1.40 9.90 -12.29
N SER A 176 2.14 10.90 -11.82
CA SER A 176 3.10 11.65 -12.64
C SER A 176 4.33 11.90 -11.78
N THR A 177 5.43 11.27 -12.19
CA THR A 177 6.74 11.48 -11.58
C THR A 177 7.61 12.24 -12.56
N SER A 178 8.29 13.29 -12.09
CA SER A 178 9.16 14.13 -12.90
C SER A 178 10.45 14.43 -12.17
N GLY A 179 11.56 14.40 -12.88
CA GLY A 179 12.88 14.71 -12.35
C GLY A 179 13.95 14.61 -13.41
N GLU A 180 15.19 14.85 -13.00
CA GLU A 180 16.38 14.80 -13.83
C GLU A 180 17.51 14.12 -13.08
N TYR A 181 18.30 13.33 -13.78
CA TYR A 181 19.52 12.72 -13.26
C TYR A 181 20.62 12.80 -14.32
N GLU A 182 21.75 13.41 -13.96
CA GLU A 182 22.93 13.60 -14.83
C GLU A 182 22.59 14.20 -16.21
N GLY A 183 21.64 15.16 -16.26
CA GLY A 183 21.18 15.81 -17.49
C GLY A 183 20.18 15.00 -18.31
N ALA A 184 19.80 13.82 -17.86
CA ALA A 184 18.75 13.01 -18.48
C ALA A 184 17.40 13.15 -17.74
N GLU A 185 16.34 13.38 -18.47
CA GLU A 185 14.99 13.39 -17.92
C GLU A 185 14.60 11.98 -17.45
N ILE A 186 14.15 11.90 -16.18
CA ILE A 186 13.59 10.69 -15.57
C ILE A 186 12.13 10.95 -15.22
N SER A 187 11.25 10.87 -16.19
CA SER A 187 9.83 11.13 -16.00
C SER A 187 8.99 9.96 -16.48
N ASN A 188 7.90 9.71 -15.79
CA ASN A 188 6.91 8.71 -16.21
C ASN A 188 5.54 9.10 -15.67
N LYS A 189 4.50 8.76 -16.41
CA LYS A 189 3.11 9.05 -16.02
C LYS A 189 2.15 8.03 -16.57
N GLY A 190 1.06 7.84 -15.87
CA GLY A 190 0.00 6.96 -16.34
C GLY A 190 -1.11 6.79 -15.32
N VAL A 191 -2.07 5.95 -15.66
CA VAL A 191 -3.18 5.59 -14.79
C VAL A 191 -3.00 4.15 -14.32
N THR A 192 -3.05 3.97 -13.02
CA THR A 192 -2.96 2.66 -12.37
C THR A 192 -4.28 2.34 -11.67
N ASN A 193 -4.71 1.09 -11.78
CA ASN A 193 -5.80 0.53 -11.01
C ASN A 193 -5.31 -0.71 -10.25
N ASN A 194 -5.60 -0.78 -8.95
CA ASN A 194 -5.43 -1.96 -8.13
C ASN A 194 -6.79 -2.34 -7.56
N SER A 195 -7.32 -3.49 -7.93
CA SER A 195 -8.63 -3.94 -7.50
C SER A 195 -8.58 -5.35 -6.95
N ASN A 196 -9.38 -5.59 -5.93
CA ASN A 196 -9.58 -6.89 -5.31
C ASN A 196 -11.08 -7.11 -5.08
N VAL A 197 -11.60 -8.18 -5.64
CA VAL A 197 -13.00 -8.59 -5.47
C VAL A 197 -13.03 -9.93 -4.75
N LEU A 198 -13.80 -10.00 -3.71
CA LEU A 198 -14.02 -11.20 -2.91
C LEU A 198 -15.49 -11.53 -2.86
N PHE A 199 -15.81 -12.76 -3.25
CA PHE A 199 -17.14 -13.37 -3.10
C PHE A 199 -17.03 -14.51 -2.10
N ASP A 200 -17.82 -14.46 -1.03
CA ASP A 200 -18.00 -15.56 -0.09
C ASP A 200 -19.41 -16.11 -0.24
N PHE A 201 -19.52 -17.38 -0.56
CA PHE A 201 -20.77 -18.10 -0.66
C PHE A 201 -20.89 -19.07 0.51
N LEU A 202 -21.99 -18.98 1.23
CA LEU A 202 -22.32 -19.81 2.38
C LEU A 202 -23.54 -20.69 2.05
N PRO A 203 -23.42 -21.63 1.09
CA PRO A 203 -24.58 -22.31 0.50
C PRO A 203 -25.28 -23.25 1.46
N TRP A 204 -24.60 -23.73 2.51
CA TRP A 204 -25.17 -24.57 3.57
C TRP A 204 -24.41 -24.38 4.89
N LYS A 205 -24.93 -24.95 5.95
CA LYS A 205 -24.34 -24.83 7.29
C LYS A 205 -22.93 -25.41 7.36
N GLY A 206 -21.98 -24.55 7.64
CA GLY A 206 -20.56 -24.91 7.76
C GLY A 206 -19.80 -24.94 6.45
N GLY A 207 -20.47 -24.88 5.28
CA GLY A 207 -19.84 -24.72 3.97
C GLY A 207 -19.52 -23.26 3.69
N ASP A 208 -18.39 -23.03 3.00
CA ASP A 208 -17.88 -21.70 2.65
C ASP A 208 -17.08 -21.85 1.36
N ILE A 209 -17.55 -21.19 0.28
CA ILE A 209 -16.87 -21.14 -1.01
C ILE A 209 -16.43 -19.70 -1.22
N GLN A 210 -15.14 -19.50 -1.38
CA GLN A 210 -14.55 -18.18 -1.55
C GLN A 210 -13.93 -18.06 -2.94
N CYS A 211 -14.31 -17.00 -3.68
CA CYS A 211 -13.69 -16.63 -4.95
C CYS A 211 -13.08 -15.25 -4.80
N GLN A 212 -11.78 -15.15 -4.99
CA GLN A 212 -11.05 -13.89 -4.95
C GLN A 212 -10.43 -13.61 -6.31
N TYR A 213 -10.64 -12.41 -6.82
CA TYR A 213 -9.99 -11.93 -8.03
C TYR A 213 -9.25 -10.65 -7.75
N PHE A 214 -7.97 -10.66 -8.05
CA PHE A 214 -7.08 -9.52 -7.94
C PHE A 214 -6.64 -9.08 -9.33
N VAL A 215 -6.58 -7.76 -9.56
CA VAL A 215 -6.03 -7.15 -10.76
C VAL A 215 -5.20 -5.92 -10.39
N SER A 216 -4.02 -5.80 -11.01
CA SER A 216 -3.17 -4.61 -10.97
C SER A 216 -2.82 -4.25 -12.42
N THR A 217 -3.26 -3.08 -12.87
CA THR A 217 -2.87 -2.55 -14.18
C THR A 217 -1.41 -2.05 -14.12
N PRO A 218 -0.80 -1.64 -15.24
CA PRO A 218 0.56 -1.13 -15.24
C PRO A 218 0.79 -0.08 -14.16
N GLN A 219 1.93 -0.20 -13.47
CA GLN A 219 2.41 0.79 -12.49
C GLN A 219 3.59 1.53 -13.09
N TYR A 220 3.61 2.84 -12.91
CA TYR A 220 4.56 3.75 -13.53
C TYR A 220 5.53 4.27 -12.47
N PHE A 221 6.81 3.93 -12.62
CA PHE A 221 7.95 4.43 -11.85
C PHE A 221 8.83 5.27 -12.76
N PRO A 222 9.73 6.11 -12.26
CA PRO A 222 10.52 7.04 -13.10
C PRO A 222 11.15 6.42 -14.35
N GLN A 223 11.76 5.25 -14.22
CA GLN A 223 12.41 4.54 -15.34
C GLN A 223 11.77 3.20 -15.70
N LEU A 224 10.78 2.76 -14.94
CA LEU A 224 10.24 1.42 -15.05
C LEU A 224 8.72 1.46 -15.16
N THR A 225 8.16 0.53 -15.92
CA THR A 225 6.72 0.28 -15.98
C THR A 225 6.47 -1.21 -15.78
N THR A 226 5.52 -1.54 -14.89
CA THR A 226 5.10 -2.94 -14.73
C THR A 226 4.01 -3.27 -15.73
N SER A 227 3.85 -4.54 -16.08
CA SER A 227 2.74 -4.99 -16.91
C SER A 227 1.48 -5.27 -16.06
N LEU A 228 0.35 -5.46 -16.76
CA LEU A 228 -0.88 -5.96 -16.15
C LEU A 228 -0.63 -7.31 -15.47
N THR A 229 -1.05 -7.40 -14.23
CA THR A 229 -1.05 -8.64 -13.44
C THR A 229 -2.45 -8.90 -12.91
N HIS A 230 -2.94 -10.12 -13.05
CA HIS A 230 -4.20 -10.52 -12.45
C HIS A 230 -4.16 -11.99 -12.00
N GLN A 231 -4.96 -12.32 -11.00
CA GLN A 231 -4.97 -13.64 -10.40
C GLN A 231 -6.34 -13.96 -9.82
N MET A 232 -6.80 -15.18 -10.01
CA MET A 232 -8.00 -15.70 -9.38
C MET A 232 -7.65 -16.86 -8.43
N ASN A 233 -8.18 -16.79 -7.22
CA ASN A 233 -8.07 -17.84 -6.22
C ASN A 233 -9.47 -18.37 -5.89
N VAL A 234 -9.59 -19.69 -5.69
CA VAL A 234 -10.84 -20.33 -5.29
C VAL A 234 -10.56 -21.19 -4.08
N GLY A 235 -11.30 -20.94 -3.01
CA GLY A 235 -11.21 -21.67 -1.76
C GLY A 235 -12.54 -22.38 -1.44
N PHE A 236 -12.43 -23.55 -0.85
CA PHE A 236 -13.54 -24.26 -0.25
C PHE A 236 -13.19 -24.62 1.20
N LYS A 237 -14.12 -24.37 2.09
CA LYS A 237 -13.97 -24.74 3.50
C LYS A 237 -15.25 -25.37 4.03
N GLN A 238 -15.11 -26.48 4.75
CA GLN A 238 -16.21 -27.16 5.42
C GLN A 238 -15.91 -27.32 6.91
N ARG A 239 -16.83 -26.88 7.72
CA ARG A 239 -16.81 -27.07 9.17
C ARG A 239 -17.69 -28.26 9.56
N PHE A 240 -17.14 -29.13 10.39
CA PHE A 240 -17.80 -30.32 10.93
C PHE A 240 -17.85 -30.27 12.46
N LEU A 241 -18.57 -31.18 13.07
CA LEU A 241 -18.66 -31.33 14.54
C LEU A 241 -18.96 -30.00 15.26
N LYS A 242 -19.98 -29.27 14.78
CA LYS A 242 -20.35 -27.95 15.32
C LYS A 242 -19.22 -26.92 15.29
N GLY A 243 -18.28 -27.05 14.36
CA GLY A 243 -17.14 -26.14 14.20
C GLY A 243 -15.84 -26.59 14.87
N ALA A 244 -15.84 -27.73 15.57
CA ALA A 244 -14.63 -28.26 16.18
C ALA A 244 -13.61 -28.76 15.14
N MET A 245 -14.07 -29.17 13.96
CA MET A 245 -13.23 -29.68 12.88
C MET A 245 -13.47 -28.83 11.61
N THR A 246 -12.40 -28.46 10.92
CA THR A 246 -12.44 -27.74 9.65
C THR A 246 -11.52 -28.39 8.64
N ALA A 247 -12.03 -28.65 7.45
CA ALA A 247 -11.25 -29.03 6.28
C ALA A 247 -11.36 -27.91 5.24
N SER A 248 -10.27 -27.61 4.56
CA SER A 248 -10.21 -26.59 3.51
C SER A 248 -9.34 -27.01 2.35
N ILE A 249 -9.71 -26.52 1.17
CA ILE A 249 -8.95 -26.65 -0.08
C ILE A 249 -8.85 -25.25 -0.67
N LEU A 250 -7.67 -24.84 -1.10
CA LEU A 250 -7.44 -23.56 -1.77
C LEU A 250 -6.64 -23.81 -3.04
N LEU A 251 -7.19 -23.40 -4.18
CA LEU A 251 -6.49 -23.34 -5.46
C LEU A 251 -6.16 -21.88 -5.75
N THR A 252 -4.87 -21.57 -5.76
CA THR A 252 -4.36 -20.25 -6.14
C THR A 252 -4.10 -20.17 -7.64
N ASP A 253 -4.23 -18.97 -8.19
CA ASP A 253 -3.99 -18.66 -9.60
C ASP A 253 -4.59 -19.68 -10.59
N VAL A 254 -5.92 -19.81 -10.51
CA VAL A 254 -6.72 -20.77 -11.32
C VAL A 254 -6.37 -20.69 -12.80
N PHE A 255 -6.13 -19.49 -13.33
CA PHE A 255 -5.87 -19.25 -14.75
C PHE A 255 -4.38 -19.25 -15.11
N LYS A 256 -3.47 -19.34 -14.11
CA LYS A 256 -2.02 -19.25 -14.30
C LYS A 256 -1.57 -17.93 -14.96
N THR A 257 -2.18 -16.85 -14.53
CA THR A 257 -1.98 -15.51 -15.10
C THR A 257 -1.05 -14.64 -14.27
N ALA A 258 -0.72 -15.03 -13.04
CA ALA A 258 0.20 -14.28 -12.20
C ALA A 258 1.61 -14.32 -12.81
N LYS A 259 2.03 -13.17 -13.34
CA LYS A 259 3.39 -12.91 -13.81
C LYS A 259 3.79 -11.52 -13.34
N TRP A 260 5.06 -11.35 -13.06
CA TRP A 260 5.65 -10.05 -12.80
C TRP A 260 6.54 -9.71 -13.99
N GLU A 261 6.19 -8.67 -14.72
CA GLU A 261 6.96 -8.19 -15.84
C GLU A 261 7.23 -6.70 -15.64
N VAL A 262 8.49 -6.32 -15.72
CA VAL A 262 8.97 -4.96 -15.60
C VAL A 262 9.69 -4.61 -16.87
N SER A 263 9.33 -3.50 -17.47
CA SER A 263 9.97 -2.95 -18.66
C SER A 263 10.53 -1.56 -18.39
N SER A 264 11.66 -1.26 -18.99
CA SER A 264 12.24 0.06 -19.08
C SER A 264 12.53 0.36 -20.54
N HIS A 265 12.04 1.48 -21.03
CA HIS A 265 12.33 2.00 -22.36
C HIS A 265 12.78 3.45 -22.17
N ASN A 266 14.07 3.67 -22.15
CA ASN A 266 14.65 5.00 -22.03
C ASN A 266 15.84 5.16 -23.00
N ASN A 267 16.38 6.36 -23.09
CA ASN A 267 17.48 6.65 -24.02
C ASN A 267 18.81 5.98 -23.62
N ILE A 268 18.87 5.32 -22.46
CA ILE A 268 20.11 4.73 -21.91
C ILE A 268 20.11 3.22 -22.16
N PHE A 269 18.97 2.53 -21.92
CA PHE A 269 18.85 1.08 -22.08
C PHE A 269 17.39 0.64 -22.29
N ASP A 270 17.24 -0.49 -22.96
CA ASP A 270 16.00 -1.26 -23.02
C ASP A 270 16.14 -2.51 -22.15
N LEU A 271 15.24 -2.66 -21.20
CA LEU A 271 15.20 -3.81 -20.30
C LEU A 271 13.79 -4.37 -20.25
N THR A 272 13.66 -5.66 -20.39
CA THR A 272 12.44 -6.39 -20.02
C THR A 272 12.80 -7.56 -19.14
N ASN A 273 12.28 -7.55 -17.93
CA ASN A 273 12.47 -8.64 -16.96
C ASN A 273 11.11 -9.30 -16.70
N ILE A 274 11.02 -10.60 -16.97
CA ILE A 274 9.80 -11.39 -16.75
C ILE A 274 10.07 -12.43 -15.68
N SER A 275 9.46 -12.28 -14.53
CA SER A 275 9.50 -13.27 -13.45
C SER A 275 8.17 -14.02 -13.39
N ARG A 276 8.24 -15.33 -13.48
CA ARG A 276 7.10 -16.26 -13.33
C ARG A 276 7.36 -17.19 -12.17
N ASN A 277 6.77 -16.87 -11.04
CA ASN A 277 6.80 -17.77 -9.90
C ASN A 277 5.79 -18.92 -10.08
N LYS A 278 5.99 -20.01 -9.35
CA LYS A 278 5.00 -21.09 -9.26
C LYS A 278 3.79 -20.59 -8.46
N SER A 279 2.86 -19.90 -9.13
CA SER A 279 1.69 -19.23 -8.52
C SER A 279 0.49 -20.16 -8.38
N ARG A 280 0.32 -21.12 -9.32
CA ARG A 280 -0.76 -22.11 -9.23
C ARG A 280 -0.35 -23.21 -8.25
N MET A 281 -1.02 -23.22 -7.11
CA MET A 281 -0.79 -24.20 -6.04
C MET A 281 -2.13 -24.68 -5.49
N LEU A 282 -2.16 -25.94 -5.11
CA LEU A 282 -3.30 -26.54 -4.41
C LEU A 282 -2.87 -26.79 -2.95
N TRP A 283 -3.62 -26.17 -2.03
CA TRP A 283 -3.39 -26.29 -0.60
C TRP A 283 -4.52 -27.07 0.04
N PHE A 284 -4.16 -27.96 0.96
CA PHE A 284 -5.10 -28.67 1.82
C PHE A 284 -4.87 -28.24 3.25
N GLY A 285 -5.92 -27.86 3.95
CA GLY A 285 -5.89 -27.49 5.35
C GLY A 285 -6.81 -28.37 6.16
N PHE A 286 -6.35 -28.81 7.32
CA PHE A 286 -7.15 -29.49 8.31
C PHE A 286 -6.87 -28.93 9.69
N SER A 287 -7.91 -28.61 10.44
CA SER A 287 -7.77 -28.18 11.84
C SER A 287 -8.81 -28.87 12.71
N TYR A 288 -8.39 -29.22 13.92
CA TYR A 288 -9.26 -29.80 14.94
C TYR A 288 -8.99 -29.13 16.29
N ASN A 289 -10.05 -28.53 16.87
CA ASN A 289 -9.99 -27.87 18.17
C ASN A 289 -10.38 -28.87 19.25
N PHE A 290 -9.43 -29.38 19.99
CA PHE A 290 -9.63 -30.37 21.06
C PHE A 290 -10.36 -29.80 22.29
N ASN A 291 -10.28 -28.50 22.52
CA ASN A 291 -10.89 -27.88 23.68
C ASN A 291 -11.41 -26.47 23.31
N SER A 292 -12.72 -26.29 23.33
CA SER A 292 -13.32 -24.97 23.18
C SER A 292 -13.33 -24.26 24.53
N PHE A 293 -12.18 -23.72 24.95
CA PHE A 293 -12.18 -22.74 26.03
C PHE A 293 -12.97 -21.52 25.53
N LYS A 294 -14.19 -21.36 26.02
CA LYS A 294 -14.94 -20.12 25.80
C LYS A 294 -14.24 -19.04 26.62
N GLN A 295 -13.32 -18.33 25.98
CA GLN A 295 -12.86 -17.06 26.52
C GLN A 295 -14.12 -16.21 26.73
N LYS A 296 -14.44 -15.87 27.97
CA LYS A 296 -15.45 -14.85 28.27
C LYS A 296 -15.04 -13.64 27.45
N ALA A 297 -15.95 -13.14 26.61
CA ALA A 297 -15.70 -11.92 25.88
C ALA A 297 -15.31 -10.85 26.91
N ASP A 298 -14.04 -10.47 26.92
CA ASP A 298 -13.58 -9.35 27.70
C ASP A 298 -14.46 -8.17 27.34
N GLN A 299 -15.05 -7.54 28.34
CA GLN A 299 -15.79 -6.30 28.14
C GLN A 299 -14.82 -5.33 27.49
N LYS A 300 -15.02 -5.08 26.17
CA LYS A 300 -14.22 -4.08 25.46
C LYS A 300 -14.35 -2.78 26.21
N THR A 301 -13.26 -2.36 26.81
CA THR A 301 -13.15 -1.08 27.50
C THR A 301 -13.51 0.03 26.52
N GLU A 302 -14.08 1.14 26.98
CA GLU A 302 -14.45 2.28 26.12
C GLU A 302 -13.29 2.82 25.29
N SER A 303 -12.05 2.64 25.76
CA SER A 303 -10.81 2.95 25.03
C SER A 303 -10.62 2.11 23.74
N ASP A 304 -11.02 0.83 23.75
CA ASP A 304 -10.89 -0.05 22.56
C ASP A 304 -11.88 0.33 21.46
N ARG A 305 -13.04 0.86 21.85
CA ARG A 305 -14.04 1.36 20.88
C ARG A 305 -13.58 2.64 20.20
N SER A 306 -12.78 3.47 20.86
CA SER A 306 -12.24 4.71 20.29
C SER A 306 -11.11 4.45 19.30
N LEU A 307 -10.29 3.41 19.51
CA LEU A 307 -9.18 3.03 18.61
C LEU A 307 -9.69 2.43 17.29
N ILE A 308 -10.76 1.63 17.33
CA ILE A 308 -11.38 1.06 16.13
C ILE A 308 -12.01 2.15 15.25
N ARG A 309 -12.50 3.25 15.84
CA ARG A 309 -13.03 4.40 15.10
C ARG A 309 -11.96 5.31 14.48
N LEU A 310 -10.71 5.20 14.90
CA LEU A 310 -9.63 6.10 14.48
C LEU A 310 -8.74 5.52 13.37
N GLY A 311 -8.98 4.29 12.93
CA GLY A 311 -8.22 3.69 11.81
C GLY A 311 -6.71 3.58 12.08
N LEU A 312 -6.30 3.35 13.33
CA LEU A 312 -4.92 3.06 13.72
C LEU A 312 -4.75 1.54 13.89
#